data_1c6f2852fb74fd4d5df4418a4f000e3b
#
_entry.id   1c6f2852fb74fd4d5df4418a4f000e3b
#
_cell.length_a   1.000
_cell.length_b   1.000
_cell.length_c   1.000
_cell.angle_alpha   90.00
_cell.angle_beta   90.00
_cell.angle_gamma   90.00
#
_symmetry.space_group_name_H-M   'P 1'
#
loop_
_entity.id
_entity.type
_entity.pdbx_description
1 polymer ?
#
loop_
_entity_poly.entity_id
_entity_poly.type
_entity_poly.pdbx_seq_one_letter_code
_entity_poly.pdbx_strand_id
1 'polypeptide(L)'
;MLETFIQQWLIMSDYDYTVDDRFVQKARAYGVDFSEQYVAIVVEGNRNHLPNQRLAFDLDHLRRVYIFPLTGVHEFLATLPEHALAGVSRPHFDLTKSIKEAVFALALTSPVIEEMKIVFYEDVVDLAQVVEAGVAYPQVEQFLKDRVDEEVQVTLWLYGTLGHSMSELSDTLHVHRRTVQYRLDKIAQLTDLNPRVPAEILPLLVSYMRLKTAVIVPALTAQ
;
A
#
# COMPACT_ATOMS: atom_id res chain seq x y z
N MET A 1 11.16 -21.05 -14.67
CA MET A 1 11.21 -22.02 -13.54
C MET A 1 10.78 -21.40 -12.21
N LEU A 2 11.35 -20.26 -11.80
CA LEU A 2 10.93 -19.56 -10.56
C LEU A 2 9.49 -19.05 -10.66
N GLU A 3 9.15 -18.40 -11.76
CA GLU A 3 7.80 -17.87 -12.02
C GLU A 3 6.71 -18.94 -11.92
N THR A 4 6.94 -20.11 -12.53
CA THR A 4 6.03 -21.26 -12.40
C THR A 4 5.90 -21.75 -10.95
N PHE A 5 6.98 -21.69 -10.17
CA PHE A 5 6.94 -22.02 -8.74
C PHE A 5 6.08 -21.04 -7.95
N ILE A 6 6.27 -19.73 -8.19
CA ILE A 6 5.50 -18.68 -7.52
C ILE A 6 4.02 -18.78 -7.90
N GLN A 7 3.69 -18.99 -9.17
CA GLN A 7 2.30 -19.20 -9.61
C GLN A 7 1.65 -20.41 -8.89
N GLN A 8 2.36 -21.52 -8.78
CA GLN A 8 1.88 -22.68 -8.02
C GLN A 8 1.68 -22.35 -6.54
N TRP A 9 2.60 -21.61 -5.92
CA TRP A 9 2.49 -21.18 -4.53
C TRP A 9 1.25 -20.28 -4.32
N LEU A 10 1.02 -19.31 -5.20
CA LEU A 10 -0.17 -18.46 -5.14
C LEU A 10 -1.48 -19.26 -5.23
N ILE A 11 -1.57 -20.20 -6.17
CA ILE A 11 -2.75 -21.07 -6.32
C ILE A 11 -2.98 -21.90 -5.04
N MET A 12 -1.92 -22.42 -4.44
CA MET A 12 -2.02 -23.22 -3.23
C MET A 12 -2.45 -22.40 -2.02
N SER A 13 -1.98 -21.16 -1.92
CA SER A 13 -2.39 -20.22 -0.87
C SER A 13 -3.89 -19.88 -0.93
N ASP A 14 -4.44 -19.72 -2.15
CA ASP A 14 -5.86 -19.38 -2.33
C ASP A 14 -6.83 -20.53 -2.03
N TYR A 15 -6.39 -21.81 -2.13
CA TYR A 15 -7.28 -22.97 -2.09
C TYR A 15 -7.10 -23.92 -0.90
N ASP A 16 -6.30 -23.56 0.08
CA ASP A 16 -6.03 -24.38 1.28
C ASP A 16 -5.61 -25.85 0.95
N TYR A 17 -4.85 -26.01 -0.16
CA TYR A 17 -4.34 -27.30 -0.57
C TYR A 17 -3.24 -27.79 0.38
N THR A 18 -3.31 -29.09 0.73
CA THR A 18 -2.18 -29.75 1.39
C THR A 18 -0.97 -29.77 0.46
N VAL A 19 0.11 -29.17 0.92
CA VAL A 19 1.37 -29.07 0.19
C VAL A 19 2.00 -30.46 0.08
N ASP A 20 2.22 -30.98 -1.14
CA ASP A 20 2.88 -32.27 -1.32
C ASP A 20 4.41 -32.18 -1.07
N ASP A 21 5.04 -33.30 -0.73
CA ASP A 21 6.47 -33.35 -0.42
C ASP A 21 7.37 -32.87 -1.57
N ARG A 22 6.94 -33.03 -2.81
CA ARG A 22 7.69 -32.61 -3.99
C ARG A 22 7.69 -31.09 -4.11
N PHE A 23 6.57 -30.47 -3.79
CA PHE A 23 6.47 -29.01 -3.79
C PHE A 23 7.29 -28.39 -2.65
N VAL A 24 7.28 -29.02 -1.46
CA VAL A 24 8.15 -28.64 -0.33
C VAL A 24 9.63 -28.71 -0.71
N GLN A 25 10.06 -29.79 -1.36
CA GLN A 25 11.46 -29.93 -1.82
C GLN A 25 11.82 -28.84 -2.85
N LYS A 26 10.91 -28.56 -3.78
CA LYS A 26 11.08 -27.47 -4.77
C LYS A 26 11.17 -26.11 -4.10
N ALA A 27 10.34 -25.84 -3.10
CA ALA A 27 10.36 -24.60 -2.31
C ALA A 27 11.71 -24.40 -1.60
N ARG A 28 12.23 -25.44 -0.94
CA ARG A 28 13.53 -25.41 -0.29
C ARG A 28 14.67 -25.10 -1.25
N ALA A 29 14.61 -25.57 -2.50
CA ALA A 29 15.59 -25.24 -3.53
C ALA A 29 15.59 -23.73 -3.87
N TYR A 30 14.48 -23.03 -3.67
CA TYR A 30 14.36 -21.58 -3.79
C TYR A 30 14.60 -20.84 -2.47
N GLY A 31 14.83 -21.55 -1.36
CA GLY A 31 15.02 -20.96 -0.02
C GLY A 31 13.69 -20.60 0.66
N VAL A 32 12.60 -21.25 0.28
CA VAL A 32 11.28 -21.05 0.88
C VAL A 32 11.00 -22.18 1.87
N ASP A 33 10.59 -21.82 3.08
CA ASP A 33 10.08 -22.73 4.11
C ASP A 33 8.62 -22.36 4.43
N PHE A 34 7.68 -23.24 4.12
CA PHE A 34 6.25 -23.00 4.36
C PHE A 34 5.85 -22.97 5.84
N SER A 35 6.77 -23.30 6.76
CA SER A 35 6.58 -23.10 8.20
C SER A 35 6.89 -21.66 8.64
N GLU A 36 7.44 -20.83 7.76
CA GLU A 36 7.76 -19.43 8.02
C GLU A 36 6.75 -18.48 7.39
N GLN A 37 6.66 -17.29 7.95
CA GLN A 37 5.88 -16.20 7.39
C GLN A 37 6.72 -15.35 6.43
N TYR A 38 6.09 -14.83 5.39
CA TYR A 38 6.72 -14.02 4.38
C TYR A 38 6.06 -12.65 4.26
N VAL A 39 6.91 -11.65 4.06
CA VAL A 39 6.54 -10.28 3.71
C VAL A 39 6.66 -10.11 2.20
N ALA A 40 5.64 -9.59 1.57
CA ALA A 40 5.71 -9.11 0.20
C ALA A 40 6.01 -7.61 0.18
N ILE A 41 6.88 -7.20 -0.73
CA ILE A 41 7.16 -5.81 -1.03
C ILE A 41 6.85 -5.61 -2.51
N VAL A 42 5.91 -4.74 -2.83
CA VAL A 42 5.62 -4.38 -4.22
C VAL A 42 6.23 -3.01 -4.49
N VAL A 43 7.14 -2.98 -5.46
CA VAL A 43 7.89 -1.78 -5.81
C VAL A 43 7.49 -1.31 -7.21
N GLU A 44 7.15 -0.04 -7.31
CA GLU A 44 6.95 0.66 -8.57
C GLU A 44 8.18 1.51 -8.89
N GLY A 45 8.73 1.35 -10.09
CA GLY A 45 9.92 2.08 -10.51
C GLY A 45 10.53 1.56 -11.81
N ASN A 46 11.65 2.17 -12.22
CA ASN A 46 12.38 1.73 -13.41
C ASN A 46 13.07 0.39 -13.15
N ARG A 47 12.62 -0.66 -13.82
CA ARG A 47 13.12 -2.05 -13.67
C ARG A 47 14.63 -2.19 -13.75
N ASN A 48 15.27 -1.40 -14.60
CA ASN A 48 16.73 -1.47 -14.78
C ASN A 48 17.52 -1.01 -13.56
N HIS A 49 16.88 -0.28 -12.67
CA HIS A 49 17.49 0.25 -11.45
C HIS A 49 17.01 -0.49 -10.19
N LEU A 50 16.01 -1.37 -10.30
CA LEU A 50 15.51 -2.12 -9.16
C LEU A 50 16.49 -3.24 -8.77
N PRO A 51 16.67 -3.50 -7.47
CA PRO A 51 17.55 -4.55 -6.98
C PRO A 51 17.18 -5.93 -7.52
N ASN A 52 18.17 -6.76 -7.78
CA ASN A 52 17.93 -8.15 -8.14
C ASN A 52 17.86 -9.01 -6.89
N GLN A 53 16.77 -9.75 -6.71
CA GLN A 53 16.55 -10.64 -5.58
C GLN A 53 16.11 -12.02 -6.05
N ARG A 54 16.44 -13.05 -5.23
CA ARG A 54 16.18 -14.45 -5.57
C ARG A 54 14.67 -14.75 -5.71
N LEU A 55 13.86 -14.22 -4.79
CA LEU A 55 12.42 -14.37 -4.79
C LEU A 55 11.77 -13.06 -5.26
N ALA A 56 11.81 -12.82 -6.56
CA ALA A 56 11.18 -11.66 -7.16
C ALA A 56 10.55 -12.02 -8.52
N PHE A 57 9.45 -11.36 -8.84
CA PHE A 57 8.78 -11.50 -10.14
C PHE A 57 8.08 -10.20 -10.52
N ASP A 58 7.82 -10.03 -11.80
CA ASP A 58 7.14 -8.86 -12.31
C ASP A 58 5.62 -9.06 -12.21
N LEU A 59 4.94 -8.12 -11.56
CA LEU A 59 3.49 -8.09 -11.50
C LEU A 59 2.92 -7.54 -12.82
N ASP A 60 3.56 -6.48 -13.33
CA ASP A 60 3.32 -5.88 -14.64
C ASP A 60 4.57 -5.13 -15.14
N HIS A 61 4.43 -4.26 -16.13
CA HIS A 61 5.55 -3.52 -16.74
C HIS A 61 6.16 -2.43 -15.83
N LEU A 62 5.46 -2.01 -14.79
CA LEU A 62 5.91 -0.97 -13.84
C LEU A 62 6.23 -1.52 -12.46
N ARG A 63 5.61 -2.64 -12.06
CA ARG A 63 5.62 -3.13 -10.69
C ARG A 63 6.29 -4.49 -10.58
N ARG A 64 7.15 -4.63 -9.58
CA ARG A 64 7.85 -5.86 -9.24
C ARG A 64 7.58 -6.25 -7.81
N VAL A 65 7.30 -7.53 -7.59
CA VAL A 65 7.08 -8.12 -6.26
C VAL A 65 8.37 -8.74 -5.79
N TYR A 66 8.69 -8.51 -4.53
CA TYR A 66 9.78 -9.12 -3.80
C TYR A 66 9.21 -9.85 -2.59
N ILE A 67 9.73 -11.03 -2.29
CA ILE A 67 9.27 -11.87 -1.19
C ILE A 67 10.45 -12.09 -0.24
N PHE A 68 10.25 -11.76 1.03
CA PHE A 68 11.24 -11.89 2.08
C PHE A 68 10.68 -12.70 3.27
N PRO A 69 11.51 -13.51 3.95
CA PRO A 69 11.25 -13.87 5.34
C PRO A 69 11.27 -12.56 6.18
N LEU A 70 10.81 -12.63 7.42
CA LEU A 70 10.77 -11.46 8.34
C LEU A 70 12.09 -10.68 8.42
N THR A 71 13.20 -11.36 8.23
CA THR A 71 14.53 -10.76 8.19
C THR A 71 14.85 -10.21 6.80
N GLY A 72 15.56 -9.06 6.74
CA GLY A 72 16.05 -8.49 5.47
C GLY A 72 15.15 -7.44 4.83
N VAL A 73 13.91 -7.22 5.32
CA VAL A 73 12.98 -6.24 4.77
C VAL A 73 13.57 -4.83 4.81
N HIS A 74 14.02 -4.36 5.97
CA HIS A 74 14.57 -3.01 6.12
C HIS A 74 15.88 -2.81 5.34
N GLU A 75 16.75 -3.81 5.32
CA GLU A 75 17.98 -3.77 4.54
C GLU A 75 17.67 -3.64 3.05
N PHE A 76 16.68 -4.39 2.56
CA PHE A 76 16.26 -4.29 1.17
C PHE A 76 15.66 -2.93 0.84
N LEU A 77 14.76 -2.39 1.67
CA LEU A 77 14.15 -1.08 1.46
C LEU A 77 15.20 0.04 1.36
N ALA A 78 16.29 -0.06 2.13
CA ALA A 78 17.42 0.88 2.06
C ALA A 78 18.22 0.80 0.73
N THR A 79 18.05 -0.26 -0.06
CA THR A 79 18.70 -0.40 -1.38
C THR A 79 17.83 0.12 -2.53
N LEU A 80 16.60 0.51 -2.26
CA LEU A 80 15.70 1.01 -3.31
C LEU A 80 16.19 2.35 -3.87
N PRO A 81 16.02 2.59 -5.17
CA PRO A 81 16.30 3.89 -5.75
C PRO A 81 15.44 4.99 -5.12
N GLU A 82 15.98 6.20 -5.04
CA GLU A 82 15.34 7.38 -4.41
C GLU A 82 13.92 7.65 -4.94
N HIS A 83 13.66 7.32 -6.20
CA HIS A 83 12.36 7.56 -6.84
C HIS A 83 11.43 6.34 -6.86
N ALA A 84 11.84 5.23 -6.23
CA ALA A 84 11.00 4.05 -6.15
C ALA A 84 9.90 4.26 -5.11
N LEU A 85 8.71 3.75 -5.43
CA LEU A 85 7.60 3.67 -4.50
C LEU A 85 7.43 2.24 -4.04
N ALA A 86 7.18 2.01 -2.76
CA ALA A 86 7.05 0.66 -2.23
C ALA A 86 5.88 0.52 -1.26
N GLY A 87 5.09 -0.53 -1.46
CA GLY A 87 4.11 -1.01 -0.50
C GLY A 87 4.63 -2.28 0.17
N VAL A 88 4.51 -2.36 1.48
CA VAL A 88 5.03 -3.45 2.32
C VAL A 88 3.89 -4.12 3.06
N SER A 89 3.75 -5.43 2.93
CA SER A 89 2.74 -6.21 3.65
C SER A 89 3.13 -6.48 5.10
N ARG A 90 2.18 -6.98 5.87
CA ARG A 90 2.46 -7.73 7.09
C ARG A 90 3.00 -9.12 6.75
N PRO A 91 3.64 -9.80 7.71
CA PRO A 91 4.07 -11.19 7.52
C PRO A 91 2.88 -12.15 7.55
N HIS A 92 2.80 -13.04 6.55
CA HIS A 92 1.78 -14.08 6.44
C HIS A 92 2.37 -15.40 5.97
N PHE A 93 1.72 -16.52 6.31
CA PHE A 93 1.95 -17.81 5.67
C PHE A 93 1.34 -17.85 4.27
N ASP A 94 0.26 -17.09 4.04
CA ASP A 94 -0.43 -16.93 2.78
C ASP A 94 0.23 -15.81 1.95
N LEU A 95 0.90 -16.23 0.87
CA LEU A 95 1.59 -15.30 -0.02
C LEU A 95 0.63 -14.38 -0.77
N THR A 96 -0.55 -14.88 -1.14
CA THR A 96 -1.57 -14.07 -1.83
C THR A 96 -2.02 -12.91 -0.95
N LYS A 97 -2.22 -13.17 0.34
CA LYS A 97 -2.55 -12.13 1.31
C LYS A 97 -1.44 -11.10 1.45
N SER A 98 -0.18 -11.55 1.56
CA SER A 98 0.97 -10.64 1.60
C SER A 98 1.02 -9.73 0.36
N ILE A 99 0.82 -10.29 -0.83
CA ILE A 99 0.86 -9.50 -2.06
C ILE A 99 -0.32 -8.50 -2.13
N LYS A 100 -1.54 -8.93 -1.77
CA LYS A 100 -2.71 -8.05 -1.72
C LYS A 100 -2.49 -6.85 -0.78
N GLU A 101 -1.98 -7.09 0.42
CA GLU A 101 -1.64 -6.03 1.38
C GLU A 101 -0.55 -5.09 0.85
N ALA A 102 0.52 -5.63 0.25
CA ALA A 102 1.59 -4.81 -0.32
C ALA A 102 1.11 -3.95 -1.49
N VAL A 103 0.27 -4.49 -2.37
CA VAL A 103 -0.36 -3.72 -3.46
C VAL A 103 -1.28 -2.63 -2.93
N PHE A 104 -2.05 -2.94 -1.88
CA PHE A 104 -2.90 -1.96 -1.22
C PHE A 104 -2.07 -0.82 -0.63
N ALA A 105 -1.00 -1.13 0.08
CA ALA A 105 -0.08 -0.14 0.64
C ALA A 105 0.59 0.71 -0.45
N LEU A 106 1.03 0.08 -1.56
CA LEU A 106 1.59 0.79 -2.71
C LEU A 106 0.63 1.84 -3.29
N ALA A 107 -0.68 1.55 -3.32
CA ALA A 107 -1.68 2.51 -3.82
C ALA A 107 -1.75 3.81 -3.02
N LEU A 108 -1.27 3.80 -1.78
CA LEU A 108 -1.26 4.96 -0.87
C LEU A 108 0.06 5.73 -0.92
N THR A 109 1.04 5.28 -1.67
CA THR A 109 2.32 5.99 -1.82
C THR A 109 2.17 7.30 -2.60
N SER A 110 3.12 8.20 -2.41
CA SER A 110 3.22 9.45 -3.16
C SER A 110 4.66 9.71 -3.58
N PRO A 111 4.91 10.02 -4.86
CA PRO A 111 6.27 10.33 -5.33
C PRO A 111 6.78 11.71 -4.86
N VAL A 112 5.88 12.55 -4.36
CA VAL A 112 6.18 13.94 -3.99
C VAL A 112 6.51 14.08 -2.50
N ILE A 113 5.99 13.17 -1.68
CA ILE A 113 6.13 13.20 -0.22
C ILE A 113 7.08 12.08 0.20
N GLU A 114 8.22 12.44 0.79
CA GLU A 114 9.28 11.49 1.17
C GLU A 114 8.75 10.41 2.12
N GLU A 115 7.99 10.79 3.13
CA GLU A 115 7.40 9.92 4.13
C GLU A 115 6.35 8.95 3.54
N MET A 116 5.86 9.24 2.32
CA MET A 116 4.89 8.41 1.62
C MET A 116 5.50 7.60 0.47
N LYS A 117 6.80 7.61 0.27
CA LYS A 117 7.43 6.77 -0.75
C LYS A 117 7.38 5.28 -0.40
N ILE A 118 7.43 4.97 0.88
CA ILE A 118 7.30 3.61 1.40
C ILE A 118 6.14 3.59 2.39
N VAL A 119 5.13 2.78 2.11
CA VAL A 119 3.95 2.63 2.98
C VAL A 119 3.89 1.19 3.47
N PHE A 120 3.84 1.01 4.79
CA PHE A 120 3.60 -0.28 5.43
C PHE A 120 2.10 -0.47 5.62
N TYR A 121 1.59 -1.64 5.24
CA TYR A 121 0.17 -1.98 5.45
C TYR A 121 -0.21 -1.95 6.93
N GLU A 122 0.74 -2.25 7.83
CA GLU A 122 0.54 -2.18 9.29
C GLU A 122 0.10 -0.79 9.75
N ASP A 123 0.64 0.28 9.14
CA ASP A 123 0.33 1.67 9.50
C ASP A 123 -1.09 2.09 9.08
N VAL A 124 -1.71 1.33 8.18
CA VAL A 124 -3.03 1.65 7.59
C VAL A 124 -4.07 0.56 7.79
N VAL A 125 -3.74 -0.50 8.52
CA VAL A 125 -4.54 -1.72 8.64
C VAL A 125 -5.96 -1.47 9.13
N ASP A 126 -6.16 -0.60 10.10
CA ASP A 126 -7.49 -0.32 10.68
C ASP A 126 -8.42 0.32 9.63
N LEU A 127 -7.91 1.28 8.86
CA LEU A 127 -8.66 1.90 7.77
C LEU A 127 -8.85 0.91 6.60
N ALA A 128 -7.84 0.11 6.29
CA ALA A 128 -7.91 -0.90 5.25
C ALA A 128 -9.02 -1.92 5.54
N GLN A 129 -9.14 -2.39 6.77
CA GLN A 129 -10.21 -3.31 7.19
C GLN A 129 -11.61 -2.69 7.02
N VAL A 130 -11.77 -1.40 7.28
CA VAL A 130 -13.03 -0.68 7.04
C VAL A 130 -13.38 -0.67 5.55
N VAL A 131 -12.39 -0.44 4.69
CA VAL A 131 -12.55 -0.48 3.22
C VAL A 131 -12.87 -1.89 2.74
N GLU A 132 -12.16 -2.90 3.21
CA GLU A 132 -12.35 -4.32 2.87
C GLU A 132 -13.71 -4.84 3.35
N ALA A 133 -14.24 -4.34 4.47
CA ALA A 133 -15.60 -4.62 4.93
C ALA A 133 -16.69 -3.99 4.05
N GLY A 134 -16.32 -3.29 2.98
CA GLY A 134 -17.25 -2.70 2.01
C GLY A 134 -17.84 -1.34 2.45
N VAL A 135 -17.33 -0.73 3.52
CA VAL A 135 -17.77 0.61 3.92
C VAL A 135 -17.40 1.61 2.84
N ALA A 136 -18.37 2.40 2.41
CA ALA A 136 -18.23 3.37 1.35
C ALA A 136 -19.05 4.63 1.61
N TYR A 137 -18.55 5.75 1.14
CA TYR A 137 -19.21 7.06 1.18
C TYR A 137 -19.22 7.67 -0.24
N PRO A 138 -20.09 7.18 -1.17
CA PRO A 138 -19.99 7.48 -2.60
C PRO A 138 -20.06 8.99 -2.92
N GLN A 139 -20.82 9.76 -2.17
CA GLN A 139 -20.90 11.21 -2.36
C GLN A 139 -19.58 11.89 -2.01
N VAL A 140 -18.95 11.49 -0.91
CA VAL A 140 -17.64 12.02 -0.48
C VAL A 140 -16.55 11.61 -1.47
N GLU A 141 -16.55 10.35 -1.90
CA GLU A 141 -15.63 9.83 -2.93
C GLU A 141 -15.73 10.68 -4.21
N GLN A 142 -16.94 10.94 -4.68
CA GLN A 142 -17.14 11.75 -5.88
C GLN A 142 -16.68 13.20 -5.70
N PHE A 143 -16.94 13.82 -4.54
CA PHE A 143 -16.45 15.18 -4.26
C PHE A 143 -14.92 15.22 -4.22
N LEU A 144 -14.28 14.28 -3.54
CA LEU A 144 -12.81 14.21 -3.49
C LEU A 144 -12.22 14.03 -4.89
N LYS A 145 -12.82 13.15 -5.71
CA LYS A 145 -12.35 12.88 -7.07
C LYS A 145 -12.50 14.06 -8.00
N ASP A 146 -13.67 14.73 -8.00
CA ASP A 146 -14.06 15.69 -9.03
C ASP A 146 -13.72 17.13 -8.68
N ARG A 147 -13.55 17.46 -7.39
CA ARG A 147 -13.47 18.84 -6.90
C ARG A 147 -12.30 19.15 -5.98
N VAL A 148 -11.57 18.14 -5.57
CA VAL A 148 -10.45 18.30 -4.63
C VAL A 148 -9.14 17.96 -5.32
N ASP A 149 -8.25 18.93 -5.41
CA ASP A 149 -6.91 18.77 -6.00
C ASP A 149 -6.10 17.73 -5.22
N GLU A 150 -5.18 17.04 -5.90
CA GLU A 150 -4.38 15.96 -5.30
C GLU A 150 -3.58 16.43 -4.07
N GLU A 151 -2.99 17.63 -4.11
CA GLU A 151 -2.27 18.18 -2.96
C GLU A 151 -3.15 18.39 -1.73
N VAL A 152 -4.43 18.73 -1.94
CA VAL A 152 -5.41 18.89 -0.87
C VAL A 152 -5.81 17.53 -0.31
N GLN A 153 -5.99 16.53 -1.17
CA GLN A 153 -6.27 15.15 -0.77
C GLN A 153 -5.10 14.55 0.05
N VAL A 154 -3.85 14.75 -0.39
CA VAL A 154 -2.65 14.32 0.34
C VAL A 154 -2.56 15.04 1.70
N THR A 155 -2.92 16.33 1.76
CA THR A 155 -2.96 17.08 3.02
C THR A 155 -3.99 16.46 3.99
N LEU A 156 -5.15 16.06 3.51
CA LEU A 156 -6.16 15.36 4.31
C LEU A 156 -5.63 14.04 4.86
N TRP A 157 -5.02 13.24 4.00
CA TRP A 157 -4.48 11.94 4.37
C TRP A 157 -3.42 12.05 5.47
N LEU A 158 -2.42 12.90 5.25
CA LEU A 158 -1.36 13.14 6.22
C LEU A 158 -1.89 13.74 7.53
N TYR A 159 -2.88 14.65 7.46
CA TYR A 159 -3.52 15.18 8.65
C TYR A 159 -4.18 14.10 9.50
N GLY A 160 -4.84 13.14 8.86
CA GLY A 160 -5.49 12.01 9.55
C GLY A 160 -4.52 10.97 10.11
N THR A 161 -3.37 10.77 9.45
CA THR A 161 -2.42 9.69 9.79
C THR A 161 -1.26 10.17 10.68
N LEU A 162 -0.84 11.45 10.60
CA LEU A 162 0.22 12.03 11.42
C LEU A 162 -0.27 12.64 12.76
N GLY A 163 -1.40 12.20 13.30
CA GLY A 163 -1.87 12.61 14.61
C GLY A 163 -2.39 14.04 14.71
N HIS A 164 -2.80 14.64 13.60
CA HIS A 164 -3.42 15.97 13.50
C HIS A 164 -2.51 17.16 13.87
N SER A 165 -1.19 16.97 13.87
CA SER A 165 -0.22 18.04 14.15
C SER A 165 -0.07 18.99 12.97
N MET A 166 -0.55 20.22 13.11
CA MET A 166 -0.44 21.26 12.07
C MET A 166 1.02 21.68 11.83
N SER A 167 1.90 21.56 12.81
CA SER A 167 3.32 21.89 12.67
C SER A 167 4.03 20.84 11.84
N GLU A 168 3.95 19.58 12.27
CA GLU A 168 4.54 18.45 11.56
C GLU A 168 4.04 18.39 10.11
N LEU A 169 2.74 18.57 9.90
CA LEU A 169 2.16 18.57 8.56
C LEU A 169 2.68 19.71 7.67
N SER A 170 2.88 20.91 8.23
CA SER A 170 3.46 22.02 7.47
C SER A 170 4.93 21.78 7.10
N ASP A 171 5.67 21.12 7.98
CA ASP A 171 7.07 20.77 7.75
C ASP A 171 7.19 19.65 6.71
N THR A 172 6.40 18.58 6.84
CA THR A 172 6.34 17.45 5.88
C THR A 172 5.93 17.90 4.47
N LEU A 173 4.93 18.78 4.37
CA LEU A 173 4.44 19.29 3.09
C LEU A 173 5.28 20.46 2.52
N HIS A 174 6.27 20.94 3.25
CA HIS A 174 7.08 22.12 2.92
C HIS A 174 6.22 23.35 2.58
N VAL A 175 5.11 23.56 3.31
CA VAL A 175 4.19 24.68 3.10
C VAL A 175 3.94 25.44 4.40
N HIS A 176 3.48 26.69 4.30
CA HIS A 176 3.13 27.44 5.50
C HIS A 176 1.87 26.88 6.18
N ARG A 177 1.79 26.92 7.52
CA ARG A 177 0.63 26.46 8.31
C ARG A 177 -0.72 27.00 7.83
N ARG A 178 -0.76 28.24 7.33
CA ARG A 178 -1.97 28.82 6.73
C ARG A 178 -2.42 28.08 5.46
N THR A 179 -1.49 27.55 4.67
CA THR A 179 -1.81 26.75 3.49
C THR A 179 -2.45 25.43 3.90
N VAL A 180 -1.92 24.76 4.93
CA VAL A 180 -2.53 23.56 5.49
C VAL A 180 -3.94 23.86 5.98
N GLN A 181 -4.11 24.92 6.74
CA GLN A 181 -5.42 25.36 7.24
C GLN A 181 -6.40 25.61 6.11
N TYR A 182 -5.98 26.36 5.09
CA TYR A 182 -6.80 26.63 3.89
C TYR A 182 -7.22 25.34 3.18
N ARG A 183 -6.31 24.37 3.02
CA ARG A 183 -6.60 23.08 2.38
C ARG A 183 -7.64 22.29 3.16
N LEU A 184 -7.53 22.22 4.49
CA LEU A 184 -8.52 21.54 5.34
C LEU A 184 -9.87 22.26 5.34
N ASP A 185 -9.89 23.60 5.34
CA ASP A 185 -11.11 24.40 5.23
C ASP A 185 -11.80 24.18 3.86
N LYS A 186 -11.01 24.08 2.78
CA LYS A 186 -11.52 23.75 1.43
C LYS A 186 -12.22 22.41 1.41
N ILE A 187 -11.67 21.38 2.08
CA ILE A 187 -12.32 20.08 2.20
C ILE A 187 -13.65 20.22 2.93
N ALA A 188 -13.67 20.89 4.08
CA ALA A 188 -14.88 21.07 4.87
C ALA A 188 -15.98 21.79 4.07
N GLN A 189 -15.63 22.80 3.28
CA GLN A 189 -16.59 23.53 2.42
C GLN A 189 -17.14 22.69 1.27
N LEU A 190 -16.31 21.81 0.69
CA LEU A 190 -16.71 21.01 -0.48
C LEU A 190 -17.48 19.74 -0.10
N THR A 191 -17.19 19.15 1.06
CA THR A 191 -17.74 17.85 1.48
C THR A 191 -18.80 17.97 2.58
N ASP A 192 -18.95 19.13 3.18
CA ASP A 192 -19.75 19.37 4.40
C ASP A 192 -19.29 18.52 5.60
N LEU A 193 -18.04 18.06 5.57
CA LEU A 193 -17.38 17.28 6.63
C LEU A 193 -16.10 17.99 7.07
N ASN A 194 -15.99 18.31 8.36
CA ASN A 194 -14.83 18.98 8.90
C ASN A 194 -13.73 17.97 9.32
N PRO A 195 -12.56 17.95 8.65
CA PRO A 195 -11.47 17.02 8.99
C PRO A 195 -10.98 17.13 10.42
N ARG A 196 -11.26 18.25 11.12
CA ARG A 196 -10.85 18.46 12.53
C ARG A 196 -11.83 17.83 13.53
N VAL A 197 -12.97 17.32 13.07
CA VAL A 197 -13.95 16.62 13.89
C VAL A 197 -13.70 15.11 13.80
N PRO A 198 -13.39 14.42 14.91
CA PRO A 198 -13.03 12.98 14.85
C PRO A 198 -14.10 12.08 14.19
N ALA A 199 -15.37 12.39 14.35
CA ALA A 199 -16.45 11.62 13.73
C ALA A 199 -16.58 11.88 12.21
N GLU A 200 -16.09 13.01 11.71
CA GLU A 200 -16.24 13.44 10.32
C GLU A 200 -15.01 13.15 9.47
N ILE A 201 -13.85 12.94 10.10
CA ILE A 201 -12.62 12.61 9.37
C ILE A 201 -12.62 11.18 8.82
N LEU A 202 -13.24 10.21 9.52
CA LEU A 202 -13.26 8.81 9.08
C LEU A 202 -13.88 8.62 7.69
N PRO A 203 -15.08 9.16 7.38
CA PRO A 203 -15.64 9.12 6.02
C PRO A 203 -14.69 9.69 4.96
N LEU A 204 -13.96 10.76 5.28
CA LEU A 204 -13.01 11.39 4.37
C LEU A 204 -11.80 10.49 4.09
N LEU A 205 -11.20 9.89 5.13
CA LEU A 205 -10.04 8.99 5.00
C LEU A 205 -10.39 7.69 4.28
N VAL A 206 -11.54 7.10 4.61
CA VAL A 206 -12.05 5.90 3.92
C VAL A 206 -12.27 6.20 2.44
N SER A 207 -12.88 7.35 2.11
CA SER A 207 -13.11 7.75 0.72
C SER A 207 -11.80 7.98 -0.03
N TYR A 208 -10.82 8.65 0.57
CA TYR A 208 -9.49 8.81 -0.01
C TYR A 208 -8.83 7.47 -0.31
N MET A 209 -8.81 6.57 0.68
CA MET A 209 -8.21 5.24 0.55
C MET A 209 -8.88 4.44 -0.57
N ARG A 210 -10.22 4.44 -0.64
CA ARG A 210 -10.97 3.78 -1.72
C ARG A 210 -10.63 4.33 -3.10
N LEU A 211 -10.51 5.64 -3.25
CA LEU A 211 -10.12 6.28 -4.50
C LEU A 211 -8.73 5.83 -4.96
N LYS A 212 -7.76 5.81 -4.05
CA LYS A 212 -6.39 5.40 -4.37
C LYS A 212 -6.30 3.90 -4.70
N THR A 213 -6.98 3.05 -3.95
CA THR A 213 -6.93 1.59 -4.15
C THR A 213 -7.77 1.10 -5.33
N ALA A 214 -8.82 1.81 -5.72
CA ALA A 214 -9.68 1.46 -6.86
C ALA A 214 -8.93 1.34 -8.20
N VAL A 215 -7.79 2.00 -8.34
CA VAL A 215 -6.99 1.98 -9.58
C VAL A 215 -6.11 0.72 -9.67
N ILE A 216 -5.68 0.17 -8.55
CA ILE A 216 -4.65 -0.89 -8.52
C ILE A 216 -5.24 -2.27 -8.20
N VAL A 217 -6.23 -2.35 -7.33
CA VAL A 217 -6.81 -3.62 -6.86
C VAL A 217 -7.54 -4.42 -7.96
N PRO A 218 -8.27 -3.84 -8.93
CA PRO A 218 -8.92 -4.61 -9.99
C PRO A 218 -7.95 -5.41 -10.87
N ALA A 219 -6.69 -4.99 -10.98
CA ALA A 219 -5.69 -5.70 -11.77
C ALA A 219 -5.29 -7.07 -11.20
N LEU A 220 -5.55 -7.32 -9.89
CA LEU A 220 -5.23 -8.57 -9.21
C LEU A 220 -6.41 -9.55 -9.17
N THR A 221 -7.65 -9.07 -9.32
CA THR A 221 -8.87 -9.89 -9.26
C THR A 221 -9.36 -10.33 -10.63
N ALA A 222 -8.76 -9.84 -11.70
CA ALA A 222 -9.16 -10.11 -13.11
C ALA A 222 -8.30 -11.18 -13.79
N GLN A 223 -7.46 -11.92 -13.07
CA GLN A 223 -6.71 -13.08 -13.55
C GLN A 223 -7.16 -14.32 -12.77
#